data_ea3ce64fe1d55b17d46d58005e4f3a35
#
_entry.id   ea3ce64fe1d55b17d46d58005e4f3a35
#
_cell.length_a   1.000
_cell.length_b   1.000
_cell.length_c   1.000
_cell.angle_alpha   90.00
_cell.angle_beta   90.00
_cell.angle_gamma   90.00
#
_symmetry.space_group_name_H-M   'P 1'
#
loop_
_entity.id
_entity.type
_entity.pdbx_description
1 polymer ?
#
loop_
_entity_poly.entity_id
_entity_poly.type
_entity_poly.pdbx_seq_one_letter_code
_entity_poly.pdbx_strand_id
1 'polypeptide(L)'
;MARIQSLLVGLLLGLATGCTAAINDPSTVGEATTQPTQVESDSTETTGEEAYVTLSDAGCAYEGPSSMAVGQFSVEMSNQTNGQFDLDLYLLDEGHQYEEFAGHVDDERARDEAGEPPLGHPTFATLVAEASAEGEPPGQLTTDLAVGTYGMACIFFDQPGSLGGIWPVGPLVVTR
;
A
#
# COMPACT_ATOMS: atom_id res chain seq x y z
N MET A 1 40.75 16.29 11.78
CA MET A 1 41.63 15.18 11.33
C MET A 1 40.82 14.32 10.42
N ALA A 2 40.97 14.58 9.15
CA ALA A 2 41.68 13.77 8.16
C ALA A 2 40.90 12.54 7.72
N ARG A 3 40.27 12.73 6.52
CA ARG A 3 40.41 11.91 5.30
C ARG A 3 40.03 10.43 5.40
N ILE A 4 39.15 9.96 4.50
CA ILE A 4 39.60 9.23 3.31
C ILE A 4 38.47 9.22 2.28
N GLN A 5 38.79 9.68 1.07
CA GLN A 5 38.10 9.46 -0.19
C GLN A 5 38.29 7.99 -0.63
N SER A 6 37.26 7.45 -1.28
CA SER A 6 37.47 6.41 -2.29
C SER A 6 36.43 6.53 -3.39
N LEU A 7 36.88 7.06 -4.48
CA LEU A 7 36.30 6.91 -5.82
C LEU A 7 36.39 5.44 -6.25
N LEU A 8 35.35 4.91 -6.84
CA LEU A 8 35.48 3.82 -7.80
C LEU A 8 34.42 4.00 -8.91
N VAL A 9 34.95 4.41 -10.02
CA VAL A 9 34.34 4.45 -11.36
C VAL A 9 34.26 3.02 -11.88
N GLY A 10 33.09 2.61 -12.32
CA GLY A 10 32.86 1.36 -13.01
C GLY A 10 31.91 1.55 -14.17
N LEU A 11 32.48 1.92 -15.32
CA LEU A 11 31.86 2.01 -16.64
C LEU A 11 31.78 0.60 -17.25
N LEU A 12 30.57 0.13 -17.59
CA LEU A 12 30.43 -1.03 -18.50
C LEU A 12 29.30 -0.77 -19.49
N LEU A 13 29.74 -0.45 -20.70
CA LEU A 13 28.97 -0.52 -21.94
C LEU A 13 28.69 -1.99 -22.29
N GLY A 14 27.46 -2.29 -22.66
CA GLY A 14 27.07 -3.54 -23.28
C GLY A 14 26.02 -3.29 -24.36
N LEU A 15 26.47 -3.08 -25.59
CA LEU A 15 25.66 -3.15 -26.82
C LEU A 15 25.39 -4.63 -27.16
N ALA A 16 24.17 -4.97 -27.48
CA ALA A 16 23.86 -6.10 -28.32
C ALA A 16 22.63 -5.82 -29.16
N THR A 17 22.88 -5.54 -30.39
CA THR A 17 22.08 -5.59 -31.61
C THR A 17 21.60 -7.02 -31.91
N GLY A 18 20.39 -7.18 -32.41
CA GLY A 18 19.89 -8.43 -32.96
C GLY A 18 18.60 -8.22 -33.75
N CYS A 19 18.76 -7.97 -35.05
CA CYS A 19 17.83 -8.09 -36.17
C CYS A 19 17.26 -9.51 -36.27
N THR A 20 16.07 -9.78 -36.82
CA THR A 20 15.68 -9.93 -38.24
C THR A 20 14.27 -10.50 -38.27
N ALA A 21 13.38 -9.86 -38.97
CA ALA A 21 12.91 -10.07 -40.35
C ALA A 21 11.96 -11.27 -40.54
N ALA A 22 10.74 -10.89 -40.75
CA ALA A 22 9.82 -11.18 -41.87
C ALA A 22 9.91 -12.52 -42.58
N ILE A 23 8.77 -13.12 -42.85
CA ILE A 23 8.35 -13.52 -44.21
C ILE A 23 6.83 -13.79 -44.20
N ASN A 24 6.19 -13.22 -45.19
CA ASN A 24 4.85 -13.48 -45.70
C ASN A 24 4.68 -14.92 -46.16
N ASP A 25 3.46 -15.44 -46.11
CA ASP A 25 2.78 -15.81 -47.36
C ASP A 25 1.30 -16.12 -47.14
N PRO A 26 0.45 -15.90 -48.11
CA PRO A 26 -1.00 -15.90 -47.97
C PRO A 26 -1.63 -17.17 -48.54
N SER A 27 -2.90 -17.29 -48.25
CA SER A 27 -3.92 -18.14 -48.87
C SER A 27 -4.15 -19.51 -48.27
N THR A 28 -5.32 -19.64 -47.66
CA THR A 28 -6.29 -20.65 -48.13
C THR A 28 -7.67 -20.39 -47.47
N VAL A 29 -8.59 -20.15 -48.31
CA VAL A 29 -10.02 -20.41 -48.42
C VAL A 29 -10.63 -21.30 -47.32
N GLY A 30 -11.61 -20.74 -46.62
CA GLY A 30 -12.90 -21.31 -46.34
C GLY A 30 -13.01 -22.52 -45.43
N GLU A 31 -13.57 -22.31 -44.25
CA GLU A 31 -14.63 -23.20 -43.78
C GLU A 31 -15.42 -22.52 -42.66
N ALA A 32 -16.71 -22.53 -42.82
CA ALA A 32 -17.65 -22.02 -41.83
C ALA A 32 -17.55 -22.87 -40.57
N THR A 33 -17.01 -22.33 -39.53
CA THR A 33 -17.05 -22.97 -38.21
C THR A 33 -17.83 -22.08 -37.26
N THR A 34 -18.91 -22.63 -36.84
CA THR A 34 -19.82 -22.30 -35.75
C THR A 34 -19.13 -21.48 -34.67
N GLN A 35 -19.56 -20.24 -34.56
CA GLN A 35 -19.19 -19.31 -33.50
C GLN A 35 -19.58 -19.91 -32.15
N PRO A 36 -18.65 -20.18 -31.22
CA PRO A 36 -19.04 -20.47 -29.86
C PRO A 36 -19.61 -19.17 -29.27
N THR A 37 -20.83 -19.30 -28.80
CA THR A 37 -21.49 -18.30 -27.95
C THR A 37 -20.52 -17.94 -26.84
N GLN A 38 -19.95 -16.75 -26.92
CA GLN A 38 -19.28 -16.16 -25.76
C GLN A 38 -20.34 -16.02 -24.67
N VAL A 39 -20.20 -16.84 -23.64
CA VAL A 39 -20.81 -16.55 -22.36
C VAL A 39 -20.12 -15.25 -21.91
N GLU A 40 -20.81 -14.14 -22.06
CA GLU A 40 -20.49 -12.93 -21.33
C GLU A 40 -20.51 -13.36 -19.85
N SER A 41 -19.32 -13.57 -19.31
CA SER A 41 -19.14 -13.50 -17.87
C SER A 41 -19.48 -12.06 -17.52
N ASP A 42 -20.69 -11.91 -17.01
CA ASP A 42 -21.09 -10.70 -16.28
C ASP A 42 -20.13 -10.60 -15.08
N SER A 43 -18.96 -10.04 -15.34
CA SER A 43 -18.10 -9.53 -14.29
C SER A 43 -18.89 -8.39 -13.67
N THR A 44 -19.60 -8.70 -12.61
CA THR A 44 -20.09 -7.69 -11.68
C THR A 44 -18.85 -6.89 -11.30
N GLU A 45 -18.61 -5.78 -12.00
CA GLU A 45 -17.72 -4.74 -11.53
C GLU A 45 -18.27 -4.35 -10.15
N THR A 46 -17.68 -4.94 -9.14
CA THR A 46 -17.74 -4.38 -7.80
C THR A 46 -17.07 -3.04 -7.96
N THR A 47 -17.86 -1.98 -8.03
CA THR A 47 -17.39 -0.60 -7.91
C THR A 47 -16.83 -0.50 -6.50
N GLY A 48 -15.61 -0.99 -6.30
CA GLY A 48 -14.85 -0.76 -5.08
C GLY A 48 -14.67 0.75 -4.98
N GLU A 49 -15.12 1.33 -3.88
CA GLU A 49 -14.78 2.72 -3.58
C GLU A 49 -13.26 2.78 -3.49
N GLU A 50 -12.67 3.65 -4.31
CA GLU A 50 -11.22 3.86 -4.32
C GLU A 50 -10.84 4.53 -2.99
N ALA A 51 -9.82 4.00 -2.33
CA ALA A 51 -9.26 4.56 -1.12
C ALA A 51 -7.81 5.00 -1.37
N TYR A 52 -7.44 6.12 -0.78
CA TYR A 52 -6.10 6.70 -0.91
C TYR A 52 -5.54 7.06 0.46
N VAL A 53 -4.28 6.79 0.67
CA VAL A 53 -3.51 7.31 1.80
C VAL A 53 -2.34 8.10 1.27
N THR A 54 -2.26 9.36 1.63
CA THR A 54 -1.18 10.26 1.19
C THR A 54 -0.34 10.68 2.39
N LEU A 55 0.96 10.40 2.34
CA LEU A 55 1.94 10.94 3.25
C LEU A 55 2.57 12.20 2.65
N SER A 56 2.58 13.28 3.44
CA SER A 56 3.21 14.56 3.12
C SER A 56 3.93 15.12 4.33
N ASP A 57 4.60 16.27 4.19
CA ASP A 57 5.23 16.98 5.31
C ASP A 57 4.22 17.43 6.39
N ALA A 58 2.93 17.48 6.06
CA ALA A 58 1.86 17.80 7.02
C ALA A 58 1.36 16.58 7.81
N GLY A 59 1.84 15.38 7.50
CA GLY A 59 1.40 14.10 8.05
C GLY A 59 0.64 13.26 7.04
N CYS A 60 -0.17 12.34 7.53
CA CYS A 60 -0.89 11.35 6.74
C CYS A 60 -2.37 11.71 6.61
N ALA A 61 -2.89 11.62 5.39
CA ALA A 61 -4.30 11.86 5.07
C ALA A 61 -4.92 10.60 4.42
N TYR A 62 -6.14 10.26 4.84
CA TYR A 62 -6.95 9.19 4.27
C TYR A 62 -8.15 9.78 3.53
N GLU A 63 -8.31 9.37 2.29
CA GLU A 63 -9.47 9.66 1.46
C GLU A 63 -10.07 8.33 0.99
N GLY A 64 -11.24 7.99 1.50
CA GLY A 64 -11.90 6.74 1.19
C GLY A 64 -13.15 6.52 2.00
N PRO A 65 -13.79 5.35 1.88
CA PRO A 65 -15.00 5.04 2.61
C PRO A 65 -14.72 4.94 4.12
N SER A 66 -15.60 5.48 4.94
CA SER A 66 -15.60 5.21 6.38
C SER A 66 -16.30 3.90 6.74
N SER A 67 -17.03 3.30 5.77
CA SER A 67 -17.66 1.98 5.91
C SER A 67 -17.79 1.28 4.56
N MET A 68 -17.74 -0.05 4.58
CA MET A 68 -17.92 -0.90 3.40
C MET A 68 -18.58 -2.23 3.77
N ALA A 69 -19.04 -2.98 2.78
CA ALA A 69 -19.43 -4.38 2.97
C ALA A 69 -18.19 -5.27 3.11
N VAL A 70 -18.35 -6.44 3.75
CA VAL A 70 -17.30 -7.48 3.78
C VAL A 70 -16.82 -7.80 2.37
N GLY A 71 -15.50 -7.90 2.19
CA GLY A 71 -14.90 -8.19 0.89
C GLY A 71 -13.53 -7.57 0.72
N GLN A 72 -13.11 -7.45 -0.52
CA GLN A 72 -11.80 -6.91 -0.87
C GLN A 72 -11.75 -5.40 -0.64
N PHE A 73 -10.72 -4.98 0.08
CA PHE A 73 -10.34 -3.59 0.29
C PHE A 73 -9.03 -3.32 -0.43
N SER A 74 -8.96 -2.21 -1.14
CA SER A 74 -7.74 -1.75 -1.80
C SER A 74 -7.53 -0.28 -1.55
N VAL A 75 -6.32 0.08 -1.15
CA VAL A 75 -5.92 1.47 -0.93
C VAL A 75 -4.61 1.74 -1.66
N GLU A 76 -4.59 2.83 -2.42
CA GLU A 76 -3.38 3.35 -3.04
C GLU A 76 -2.63 4.25 -2.05
N MET A 77 -1.31 4.10 -2.02
CA MET A 77 -0.43 4.80 -1.08
C MET A 77 0.48 5.75 -1.84
N SER A 78 0.33 7.05 -1.63
CA SER A 78 1.16 8.09 -2.24
C SER A 78 2.13 8.66 -1.22
N ASN A 79 3.43 8.57 -1.51
CA ASN A 79 4.48 9.15 -0.67
C ASN A 79 5.03 10.42 -1.33
N GLN A 80 4.75 11.57 -0.73
CA GLN A 80 5.23 12.89 -1.17
C GLN A 80 6.50 13.33 -0.43
N THR A 81 7.08 12.45 0.39
CA THR A 81 8.32 12.70 1.14
C THR A 81 9.51 11.97 0.50
N ASN A 82 10.69 12.10 1.10
CA ASN A 82 11.92 11.44 0.62
C ASN A 82 12.27 10.17 1.40
N GLY A 83 11.42 9.71 2.32
CA GLY A 83 11.65 8.52 3.15
C GLY A 83 10.78 7.33 2.74
N GLN A 84 10.80 6.31 3.56
CA GLN A 84 9.92 5.15 3.43
C GLN A 84 8.59 5.44 4.14
N PHE A 85 7.51 5.01 3.54
CA PHE A 85 6.16 5.07 4.09
C PHE A 85 5.59 3.66 4.20
N ASP A 86 5.22 3.26 5.40
CA ASP A 86 4.53 2.00 5.65
C ASP A 86 3.09 2.27 6.11
N LEU A 87 2.16 1.46 5.66
CA LEU A 87 0.76 1.49 6.06
C LEU A 87 0.40 0.14 6.68
N ASP A 88 0.10 0.17 7.97
CA ASP A 88 -0.36 -0.98 8.74
C ASP A 88 -1.86 -0.91 8.94
N LEU A 89 -2.57 -2.00 8.62
CA LEU A 89 -4.01 -2.14 8.82
C LEU A 89 -4.30 -3.10 9.98
N TYR A 90 -5.04 -2.62 10.96
CA TYR A 90 -5.40 -3.37 12.18
C TYR A 90 -6.89 -3.62 12.27
N LEU A 91 -7.28 -4.85 12.58
CA LEU A 91 -8.62 -5.19 13.07
C LEU A 91 -8.66 -5.01 14.59
N LEU A 92 -9.58 -4.19 15.08
CA LEU A 92 -9.78 -3.97 16.51
C LEU A 92 -10.56 -5.13 17.11
N ASP A 93 -10.19 -5.55 18.30
CA ASP A 93 -10.92 -6.58 19.07
C ASP A 93 -12.31 -6.08 19.45
N GLU A 94 -13.24 -7.01 19.66
CA GLU A 94 -14.62 -6.69 20.01
C GLU A 94 -14.68 -5.83 21.29
N GLY A 95 -15.41 -4.72 21.19
CA GLY A 95 -15.59 -3.78 22.30
C GLY A 95 -14.61 -2.61 22.32
N HIS A 96 -13.55 -2.65 21.50
CA HIS A 96 -12.62 -1.53 21.35
C HIS A 96 -13.07 -0.57 20.25
N GLN A 97 -12.75 0.70 20.43
CA GLN A 97 -13.15 1.79 19.54
C GLN A 97 -11.95 2.34 18.80
N TYR A 98 -12.19 2.94 17.64
CA TYR A 98 -11.13 3.58 16.86
C TYR A 98 -10.36 4.66 17.64
N GLU A 99 -11.04 5.39 18.52
CA GLU A 99 -10.42 6.43 19.35
C GLU A 99 -9.36 5.87 20.30
N GLU A 100 -9.51 4.62 20.77
CA GLU A 100 -8.49 3.94 21.59
C GLU A 100 -7.27 3.59 20.75
N PHE A 101 -7.50 3.13 19.52
CA PHE A 101 -6.42 2.86 18.56
C PHE A 101 -5.67 4.15 18.17
N ALA A 102 -6.41 5.21 17.85
CA ALA A 102 -5.83 6.50 17.53
C ALA A 102 -5.01 7.06 18.69
N GLY A 103 -5.53 6.95 19.93
CA GLY A 103 -4.80 7.34 21.14
C GLY A 103 -3.50 6.56 21.32
N HIS A 104 -3.51 5.24 21.09
CA HIS A 104 -2.30 4.42 21.17
C HIS A 104 -1.24 4.87 20.13
N VAL A 105 -1.64 5.15 18.89
CA VAL A 105 -0.74 5.65 17.85
C VAL A 105 -0.19 7.04 18.17
N ASP A 106 -1.01 7.92 18.74
CA ASP A 106 -0.58 9.25 19.19
C ASP A 106 0.39 9.17 20.38
N ASP A 107 0.18 8.24 21.31
CA ASP A 107 1.08 7.97 22.43
C ASP A 107 2.43 7.42 21.93
N GLU A 108 2.40 6.52 20.93
CA GLU A 108 3.61 6.01 20.28
C GLU A 108 4.44 7.14 19.66
N ARG A 109 3.79 8.05 18.92
CA ARG A 109 4.45 9.23 18.37
C ARG A 109 5.07 10.12 19.47
N ALA A 110 4.31 10.40 20.53
CA ALA A 110 4.79 11.25 21.61
C ALA A 110 6.01 10.65 22.34
N ARG A 111 6.07 9.32 22.46
CA ARG A 111 7.20 8.60 23.05
C ARG A 111 8.43 8.66 22.14
N ASP A 112 8.24 8.47 20.84
CA ASP A 112 9.34 8.58 19.88
C ASP A 112 9.94 10.00 19.90
N GLU A 113 9.12 11.04 19.89
CA GLU A 113 9.55 12.43 20.03
C GLU A 113 10.30 12.71 21.35
N ALA A 114 9.95 11.98 22.42
CA ALA A 114 10.62 12.06 23.71
C ALA A 114 11.91 11.19 23.79
N GLY A 115 12.19 10.37 22.78
CA GLY A 115 13.29 9.41 22.77
C GLY A 115 13.06 8.25 23.75
N GLU A 116 11.81 7.94 24.07
CA GLU A 116 11.41 6.82 24.92
C GLU A 116 11.28 5.52 24.13
N PRO A 117 11.35 4.36 24.80
CA PRO A 117 11.10 3.09 24.13
C PRO A 117 9.70 3.00 23.54
N PRO A 118 9.53 2.37 22.35
CA PRO A 118 8.23 2.24 21.71
C PRO A 118 7.25 1.40 22.53
N LEU A 119 5.96 1.68 22.39
CA LEU A 119 4.88 0.84 22.95
C LEU A 119 4.75 -0.47 22.18
N GLY A 120 5.01 -0.43 20.88
CA GLY A 120 4.77 -1.53 19.96
C GLY A 120 3.30 -1.63 19.53
N HIS A 121 2.95 -2.76 18.92
CA HIS A 121 1.59 -2.96 18.43
C HIS A 121 0.55 -2.93 19.55
N PRO A 122 -0.64 -2.34 19.33
CA PRO A 122 -1.70 -2.32 20.32
C PRO A 122 -2.15 -3.75 20.65
N THR A 123 -2.25 -4.07 21.95
CA THR A 123 -2.60 -5.44 22.42
C THR A 123 -4.07 -5.80 22.22
N PHE A 124 -4.90 -4.84 21.84
CA PHE A 124 -6.33 -4.96 21.57
C PHE A 124 -6.66 -4.88 20.08
N ALA A 125 -5.66 -5.06 19.23
CA ALA A 125 -5.85 -5.07 17.78
C ALA A 125 -4.90 -6.07 17.12
N THR A 126 -5.32 -6.61 16.00
CA THR A 126 -4.55 -7.57 15.21
C THR A 126 -4.12 -6.93 13.91
N LEU A 127 -2.82 -6.93 13.62
CA LEU A 127 -2.30 -6.53 12.30
C LEU A 127 -2.80 -7.53 11.25
N VAL A 128 -3.53 -7.05 10.26
CA VAL A 128 -4.15 -7.90 9.21
C VAL A 128 -3.50 -7.72 7.85
N ALA A 129 -2.91 -6.56 7.59
CA ALA A 129 -2.15 -6.30 6.37
C ALA A 129 -1.15 -5.16 6.58
N GLU A 130 -0.08 -5.19 5.81
CA GLU A 130 0.93 -4.14 5.76
C GLU A 130 1.39 -3.92 4.31
N ALA A 131 1.77 -2.70 3.96
CA ALA A 131 2.38 -2.37 2.69
C ALA A 131 3.33 -1.19 2.85
N SER A 132 4.32 -1.10 1.96
CA SER A 132 5.30 -0.02 1.94
C SER A 132 5.27 0.73 0.61
N ALA A 133 5.59 2.02 0.65
CA ALA A 133 5.79 2.87 -0.53
C ALA A 133 7.06 3.70 -0.38
N GLU A 134 7.95 3.62 -1.37
CA GLU A 134 9.22 4.35 -1.43
C GLU A 134 9.20 5.33 -2.62
N GLY A 135 8.26 6.29 -2.62
CA GLY A 135 8.13 7.25 -3.73
C GLY A 135 7.30 6.69 -4.90
N GLU A 136 7.78 6.84 -6.14
CA GLU A 136 7.07 6.36 -7.33
C GLU A 136 7.64 5.02 -7.84
N PRO A 137 6.79 4.06 -8.27
CA PRO A 137 5.33 4.17 -8.35
C PRO A 137 4.63 4.15 -6.97
N PRO A 138 3.35 4.59 -6.88
CA PRO A 138 2.58 4.49 -5.65
C PRO A 138 2.54 3.06 -5.12
N GLY A 139 2.57 2.92 -3.80
CA GLY A 139 2.35 1.63 -3.14
C GLY A 139 0.87 1.24 -3.19
N GLN A 140 0.58 -0.03 -2.97
CA GLN A 140 -0.79 -0.53 -2.88
C GLN A 140 -0.91 -1.57 -1.77
N LEU A 141 -1.92 -1.40 -0.91
CA LEU A 141 -2.33 -2.42 0.03
C LEU A 141 -3.67 -3.00 -0.45
N THR A 142 -3.72 -4.33 -0.61
CA THR A 142 -4.95 -5.03 -0.98
C THR A 142 -5.13 -6.25 -0.09
N THR A 143 -6.30 -6.38 0.53
CA THR A 143 -6.61 -7.48 1.44
C THR A 143 -8.13 -7.73 1.50
N ASP A 144 -8.52 -8.93 1.90
CA ASP A 144 -9.93 -9.25 2.18
C ASP A 144 -10.25 -8.93 3.63
N LEU A 145 -11.30 -8.13 3.85
CA LEU A 145 -11.72 -7.71 5.17
C LEU A 145 -12.93 -8.49 5.67
N ALA A 146 -12.84 -8.96 6.90
CA ALA A 146 -13.97 -9.50 7.65
C ALA A 146 -14.79 -8.37 8.31
N VAL A 147 -15.97 -8.71 8.83
CA VAL A 147 -16.79 -7.77 9.62
C VAL A 147 -16.01 -7.31 10.84
N GLY A 148 -15.95 -6.00 11.07
CA GLY A 148 -15.25 -5.41 12.21
C GLY A 148 -14.95 -3.93 12.03
N THR A 149 -14.30 -3.35 13.04
CA THR A 149 -13.78 -1.99 13.01
C THR A 149 -12.27 -2.05 12.78
N TYR A 150 -11.80 -1.26 11.85
CA TYR A 150 -10.39 -1.20 11.48
C TYR A 150 -9.82 0.20 11.72
N GLY A 151 -8.55 0.22 12.14
CA GLY A 151 -7.71 1.39 12.17
C GLY A 151 -6.48 1.17 11.30
N MET A 152 -5.94 2.22 10.73
CA MET A 152 -4.67 2.16 10.01
C MET A 152 -3.64 3.04 10.71
N ALA A 153 -2.40 2.59 10.75
CA ALA A 153 -1.25 3.38 11.16
C ALA A 153 -0.40 3.69 9.93
N CYS A 154 -0.18 4.95 9.69
CA CYS A 154 0.68 5.46 8.65
C CYS A 154 2.03 5.79 9.29
N ILE A 155 3.08 5.08 8.90
CA ILE A 155 4.39 5.12 9.53
C ILE A 155 5.42 5.67 8.54
N PHE A 156 6.14 6.69 8.94
CA PHE A 156 7.19 7.28 8.13
C PHE A 156 8.57 7.04 8.73
N PHE A 157 9.50 6.65 7.90
CA PHE A 157 10.91 6.51 8.24
C PHE A 157 11.74 7.49 7.42
N ASP A 158 12.37 8.45 8.08
CA ASP A 158 13.26 9.44 7.45
C ASP A 158 14.59 8.83 7.03
N GLN A 159 15.01 7.77 7.72
CA GLN A 159 16.17 6.92 7.42
C GLN A 159 15.85 5.47 7.77
N PRO A 160 16.55 4.48 7.21
CA PRO A 160 16.35 3.09 7.54
C PRO A 160 16.42 2.82 9.05
N GLY A 161 15.28 2.46 9.65
CA GLY A 161 15.15 2.15 11.07
C GLY A 161 15.01 3.36 12.00
N SER A 162 14.84 4.57 11.47
CA SER A 162 14.55 5.78 12.25
C SER A 162 13.13 6.25 11.96
N LEU A 163 12.26 6.16 12.96
CA LEU A 163 10.89 6.65 12.86
C LEU A 163 10.92 8.17 12.70
N GLY A 164 10.35 8.67 11.62
CA GLY A 164 10.19 10.10 11.35
C GLY A 164 8.79 10.61 11.68
N GLY A 165 7.85 9.68 11.94
CA GLY A 165 6.50 9.98 12.40
C GLY A 165 5.55 8.82 12.23
N ILE A 166 4.44 8.87 12.99
CA ILE A 166 3.35 7.91 12.92
C ILE A 166 2.02 8.63 13.12
N TRP A 167 1.01 8.28 12.33
CA TRP A 167 -0.31 8.92 12.38
C TRP A 167 -1.42 7.87 12.27
N PRO A 168 -2.48 7.97 13.10
CA PRO A 168 -3.66 7.15 12.92
C PRO A 168 -4.49 7.67 11.75
N VAL A 169 -4.99 6.79 10.91
CA VAL A 169 -5.93 7.10 9.82
C VAL A 169 -7.11 6.12 9.84
N GLY A 170 -8.28 6.58 9.41
CA GLY A 170 -9.54 5.83 9.49
C GLY A 170 -10.61 6.60 10.27
N PRO A 171 -11.62 5.96 10.87
CA PRO A 171 -11.88 4.52 10.89
C PRO A 171 -12.40 3.96 9.57
N LEU A 172 -12.28 2.62 9.43
CA LEU A 172 -13.00 1.87 8.42
C LEU A 172 -13.87 0.82 9.12
N VAL A 173 -15.20 0.88 8.92
CA VAL A 173 -16.15 -0.08 9.50
C VAL A 173 -16.62 -1.04 8.42
N VAL A 174 -16.39 -2.34 8.61
CA VAL A 174 -16.82 -3.39 7.69
C VAL A 174 -18.07 -4.06 8.23
N THR A 175 -19.13 -4.07 7.42
CA THR A 175 -20.43 -4.65 7.76
C THR A 175 -20.78 -5.82 6.83
N ARG A 176 -21.83 -6.55 7.15
CA ARG A 176 -22.35 -7.66 6.30
C ARG A 176 -23.11 -7.14 5.11
#